data_81d56de360def51f63aedd84bbc77c4b
#
_entry.id   81d56de360def51f63aedd84bbc77c4b
#
_cell.length_a   1.000
_cell.length_b   1.000
_cell.length_c   1.000
_cell.angle_alpha   90.00
_cell.angle_beta   90.00
_cell.angle_gamma   90.00
#
_symmetry.space_group_name_H-M   'P 1'
#
loop_
_entity.id
_entity.type
_entity.pdbx_description
1 polymer ?
#
loop_
_entity_poly.entity_id
_entity_poly.type
_entity_poly.pdbx_seq_one_letter_code
_entity_poly.pdbx_strand_id
1 'polypeptide(L)'
;MSADVDDLPEVGADAPPTGYLARFPVGLRQFVKFLVVGGSGTLVNLAVFSLLIFIWHRATPGPTGAFEQVASGAGFCVAVVTNFVLNRHWTFHHRGPVVPHFSRFFIVSLVGLGINLFAFTALHNWLGVESHISQLLAILVVVPFNFVGSKWWAFR
;
A
#
# COMPACT_ATOMS: atom_id res chain seq x y z
N MET A 1 13.91 -18.36 46.05
CA MET A 1 14.68 -18.61 44.81
C MET A 1 13.69 -18.41 43.68
N SER A 2 13.53 -17.12 43.32
CA SER A 2 12.59 -16.69 42.26
C SER A 2 13.36 -16.76 40.95
N ALA A 3 12.93 -17.61 40.03
CA ALA A 3 13.49 -17.65 38.69
C ALA A 3 13.02 -16.39 37.97
N ASP A 4 13.97 -15.60 37.46
CA ASP A 4 13.72 -14.41 36.67
C ASP A 4 12.95 -14.82 35.39
N VAL A 5 11.77 -14.22 35.19
CA VAL A 5 10.91 -14.43 34.04
C VAL A 5 11.51 -13.77 32.78
N ASP A 6 12.58 -12.98 32.94
CA ASP A 6 13.24 -12.23 31.88
C ASP A 6 14.23 -13.05 31.00
N ASP A 7 14.53 -14.30 31.43
CA ASP A 7 15.46 -15.18 30.69
C ASP A 7 14.78 -16.16 29.70
N LEU A 8 13.50 -15.96 29.37
CA LEU A 8 12.90 -16.76 28.31
C LEU A 8 13.40 -16.28 26.96
N PRO A 9 14.02 -17.14 26.12
CA PRO A 9 14.42 -16.75 24.80
C PRO A 9 13.19 -16.27 24.03
N GLU A 10 13.30 -15.09 23.42
CA GLU A 10 12.28 -14.56 22.50
C GLU A 10 12.03 -15.57 21.38
N VAL A 11 11.09 -16.49 21.62
CA VAL A 11 10.63 -17.45 20.62
C VAL A 11 9.80 -16.69 19.60
N GLY A 12 10.39 -16.31 18.48
CA GLY A 12 9.63 -15.82 17.35
C GLY A 12 10.28 -14.86 16.37
N ALA A 13 11.53 -14.44 16.58
CA ALA A 13 12.13 -13.42 15.70
C ALA A 13 12.79 -13.98 14.43
N ASP A 14 13.33 -15.21 14.43
CA ASP A 14 14.24 -15.66 13.38
C ASP A 14 14.05 -17.12 12.93
N ALA A 15 12.83 -17.54 12.65
CA ALA A 15 12.70 -18.73 11.81
C ALA A 15 13.29 -18.39 10.44
N PRO A 16 14.32 -19.12 9.94
CA PRO A 16 14.90 -18.82 8.63
C PRO A 16 13.78 -18.89 7.61
N PRO A 17 13.72 -17.94 6.68
CA PRO A 17 12.66 -17.89 5.67
C PRO A 17 12.71 -19.18 4.86
N THR A 18 11.64 -19.95 4.90
CA THR A 18 11.48 -21.16 4.10
C THR A 18 10.93 -20.80 2.73
N GLY A 19 11.51 -21.36 1.67
CA GLY A 19 11.03 -21.17 0.30
C GLY A 19 12.00 -20.44 -0.63
N TYR A 20 11.61 -20.31 -1.89
CA TYR A 20 12.43 -19.75 -2.97
C TYR A 20 12.94 -18.33 -2.67
N LEU A 21 12.12 -17.53 -2.02
CA LEU A 21 12.48 -16.15 -1.63
C LEU A 21 13.58 -16.06 -0.55
N ALA A 22 13.87 -17.14 0.16
CA ALA A 22 14.92 -17.18 1.17
C ALA A 22 16.32 -16.86 0.61
N ARG A 23 16.54 -17.09 -0.67
CA ARG A 23 17.82 -16.88 -1.36
C ARG A 23 18.12 -15.41 -1.65
N PHE A 24 17.13 -14.52 -1.53
CA PHE A 24 17.29 -13.10 -1.86
C PHE A 24 17.57 -12.23 -0.62
N PRO A 25 18.29 -11.11 -0.76
CA PRO A 25 18.48 -10.13 0.31
C PRO A 25 17.15 -9.69 0.93
N VAL A 26 17.17 -9.43 2.24
CA VAL A 26 15.95 -9.02 3.01
C VAL A 26 15.22 -7.85 2.35
N GLY A 27 15.97 -6.85 1.88
CA GLY A 27 15.39 -5.68 1.21
C GLY A 27 14.60 -6.02 -0.06
N LEU A 28 15.13 -6.94 -0.89
CA LEU A 28 14.45 -7.39 -2.11
C LEU A 28 13.19 -8.20 -1.78
N ARG A 29 13.24 -9.07 -0.78
CA ARG A 29 12.05 -9.81 -0.31
C ARG A 29 10.96 -8.87 0.19
N GLN A 30 11.33 -7.86 0.97
CA GLN A 30 10.38 -6.85 1.45
C GLN A 30 9.81 -6.03 0.28
N PHE A 31 10.62 -5.69 -0.71
CA PHE A 31 10.17 -4.98 -1.90
C PHE A 31 9.15 -5.79 -2.71
N VAL A 32 9.42 -7.07 -2.97
CA VAL A 32 8.47 -7.96 -3.66
C VAL A 32 7.17 -8.09 -2.89
N LYS A 33 7.22 -8.30 -1.57
CA LYS A 33 6.02 -8.33 -0.72
C LYS A 33 5.25 -7.01 -0.78
N PHE A 34 5.95 -5.89 -0.74
CA PHE A 34 5.35 -4.55 -0.87
C PHE A 34 4.61 -4.37 -2.20
N LEU A 35 5.18 -4.85 -3.31
CA LEU A 35 4.53 -4.86 -4.61
C LEU A 35 3.25 -5.71 -4.63
N VAL A 36 3.30 -6.90 -4.04
CA VAL A 36 2.12 -7.79 -3.94
C VAL A 36 1.02 -7.12 -3.12
N VAL A 37 1.37 -6.52 -1.98
CA VAL A 37 0.42 -5.78 -1.14
C VAL A 37 -0.15 -4.58 -1.89
N GLY A 38 0.67 -3.79 -2.59
CA GLY A 38 0.19 -2.66 -3.39
C GLY A 38 -0.78 -3.09 -4.49
N GLY A 39 -0.44 -4.17 -5.21
CA GLY A 39 -1.34 -4.77 -6.22
C GLY A 39 -2.65 -5.27 -5.63
N SER A 40 -2.62 -5.95 -4.48
CA SER A 40 -3.83 -6.39 -3.78
C SER A 40 -4.70 -5.21 -3.34
N GLY A 41 -4.10 -4.10 -2.91
CA GLY A 41 -4.81 -2.88 -2.58
C GLY A 41 -5.58 -2.28 -3.76
N THR A 42 -5.02 -2.35 -4.98
CA THR A 42 -5.73 -1.94 -6.20
C THR A 42 -6.96 -2.80 -6.44
N LEU A 43 -6.86 -4.13 -6.22
CA LEU A 43 -8.02 -5.03 -6.33
C LEU A 43 -9.08 -4.73 -5.27
N VAL A 44 -8.66 -4.47 -4.02
CA VAL A 44 -9.56 -4.06 -2.93
C VAL A 44 -10.29 -2.76 -3.28
N ASN A 45 -9.57 -1.74 -3.76
CA ASN A 45 -10.17 -0.48 -4.19
C ASN A 45 -11.24 -0.71 -5.27
N LEU A 46 -10.90 -1.45 -6.31
CA LEU A 46 -11.83 -1.76 -7.40
C LEU A 46 -13.04 -2.57 -6.91
N ALA A 47 -12.84 -3.55 -6.05
CA ALA A 47 -13.92 -4.36 -5.48
C ALA A 47 -14.91 -3.51 -4.66
N VAL A 48 -14.39 -2.65 -3.78
CA VAL A 48 -15.22 -1.74 -2.97
C VAL A 48 -15.97 -0.76 -3.85
N PHE A 49 -15.27 -0.13 -4.81
CA PHE A 49 -15.90 0.77 -5.77
C PHE A 49 -17.04 0.08 -6.53
N SER A 50 -16.77 -1.07 -7.12
CA SER A 50 -17.76 -1.82 -7.91
C SER A 50 -18.96 -2.27 -7.06
N LEU A 51 -18.70 -2.71 -5.83
CA LEU A 51 -19.77 -3.09 -4.89
C LEU A 51 -20.68 -1.91 -4.55
N LEU A 52 -20.11 -0.74 -4.26
CA LEU A 52 -20.88 0.46 -3.94
C LEU A 52 -21.71 0.93 -5.13
N ILE A 53 -21.15 0.93 -6.32
CA ILE A 53 -21.88 1.27 -7.55
C ILE A 53 -23.01 0.26 -7.83
N PHE A 54 -22.76 -1.03 -7.62
CA PHE A 54 -23.80 -2.07 -7.75
C PHE A 54 -24.96 -1.85 -6.78
N ILE A 55 -24.66 -1.57 -5.50
CA ILE A 55 -25.68 -1.29 -4.47
C ILE A 55 -26.47 -0.03 -4.85
N TRP A 56 -25.79 1.03 -5.29
CA TRP A 56 -26.44 2.27 -5.71
C TRP A 56 -27.44 2.04 -6.84
N HIS A 57 -27.05 1.34 -7.90
CA HIS A 57 -27.93 1.04 -9.02
C HIS A 57 -29.17 0.19 -8.64
N ARG A 58 -29.04 -0.61 -7.58
CA ARG A 58 -30.18 -1.39 -7.04
C ARG A 58 -31.13 -0.54 -6.22
N ALA A 59 -30.61 0.46 -5.50
CA ALA A 59 -31.38 1.30 -4.59
C ALA A 59 -31.96 2.55 -5.27
N THR A 60 -31.26 3.10 -6.26
CA THR A 60 -31.58 4.39 -6.90
C THR A 60 -31.44 4.28 -8.41
N PRO A 61 -32.56 4.08 -9.14
CA PRO A 61 -32.52 4.11 -10.59
C PRO A 61 -32.16 5.52 -11.08
N GLY A 62 -31.01 5.68 -11.73
CA GLY A 62 -30.54 6.97 -12.24
C GLY A 62 -29.02 7.05 -12.41
N PRO A 63 -28.51 8.20 -12.86
CA PRO A 63 -27.09 8.41 -13.05
C PRO A 63 -26.36 8.40 -11.70
N THR A 64 -25.16 7.81 -11.68
CA THR A 64 -24.31 7.71 -10.49
C THR A 64 -23.68 9.05 -10.09
N GLY A 65 -23.38 9.91 -11.06
CA GLY A 65 -22.95 11.29 -10.83
C GLY A 65 -21.89 11.45 -9.73
N ALA A 66 -22.21 12.29 -8.73
CA ALA A 66 -21.30 12.54 -7.60
C ALA A 66 -21.06 11.30 -6.71
N PHE A 67 -21.93 10.29 -6.75
CA PHE A 67 -21.76 9.08 -5.96
C PHE A 67 -20.52 8.27 -6.39
N GLU A 68 -20.15 8.30 -7.66
CA GLU A 68 -18.91 7.66 -8.15
C GLU A 68 -17.65 8.20 -7.44
N GLN A 69 -17.61 9.49 -7.16
CA GLN A 69 -16.51 10.11 -6.42
C GLN A 69 -16.47 9.63 -4.97
N VAL A 70 -17.64 9.50 -4.33
CA VAL A 70 -17.77 8.95 -2.97
C VAL A 70 -17.33 7.49 -2.95
N ALA A 71 -17.80 6.68 -3.90
CA ALA A 71 -17.44 5.27 -4.01
C ALA A 71 -15.92 5.09 -4.27
N SER A 72 -15.33 5.93 -5.11
CA SER A 72 -13.88 5.95 -5.37
C SER A 72 -13.09 6.31 -4.11
N GLY A 73 -13.49 7.35 -3.38
CA GLY A 73 -12.88 7.74 -2.11
C GLY A 73 -12.97 6.65 -1.04
N ALA A 74 -14.13 5.99 -0.93
CA ALA A 74 -14.32 4.87 0.00
C ALA A 74 -13.41 3.69 -0.36
N GLY A 75 -13.34 3.31 -1.64
CA GLY A 75 -12.44 2.26 -2.13
C GLY A 75 -10.98 2.57 -1.81
N PHE A 76 -10.55 3.81 -2.05
CA PHE A 76 -9.19 4.27 -1.71
C PHE A 76 -8.91 4.15 -0.20
N CYS A 77 -9.82 4.60 0.66
CA CYS A 77 -9.65 4.52 2.11
C CYS A 77 -9.50 3.06 2.58
N VAL A 78 -10.37 2.16 2.11
CA VAL A 78 -10.29 0.73 2.46
C VAL A 78 -8.99 0.12 1.96
N ALA A 79 -8.56 0.43 0.74
CA ALA A 79 -7.30 -0.04 0.17
C ALA A 79 -6.08 0.43 0.98
N VAL A 80 -6.04 1.72 1.39
CA VAL A 80 -4.94 2.26 2.20
C VAL A 80 -4.85 1.57 3.56
N VAL A 81 -5.98 1.37 4.24
CA VAL A 81 -6.02 0.65 5.53
C VAL A 81 -5.55 -0.80 5.35
N THR A 82 -6.04 -1.49 4.33
CA THR A 82 -5.64 -2.87 4.02
C THR A 82 -4.14 -2.96 3.72
N ASN A 83 -3.63 -2.06 2.87
CA ASN A 83 -2.21 -1.97 2.54
C ASN A 83 -1.35 -1.70 3.77
N PHE A 84 -1.79 -0.81 4.67
CA PHE A 84 -1.10 -0.55 5.91
C PHE A 84 -1.01 -1.81 6.78
N VAL A 85 -2.13 -2.49 7.01
CA VAL A 85 -2.18 -3.70 7.85
C VAL A 85 -1.29 -4.80 7.28
N LEU A 86 -1.40 -5.08 5.98
CA LEU A 86 -0.59 -6.10 5.32
C LEU A 86 0.90 -5.74 5.30
N ASN A 87 1.26 -4.50 4.99
CA ASN A 87 2.66 -4.08 5.03
C ASN A 87 3.23 -4.15 6.44
N ARG A 88 2.48 -3.72 7.45
CA ARG A 88 2.90 -3.77 8.84
C ARG A 88 3.19 -5.19 9.30
N HIS A 89 2.26 -6.14 9.05
CA HIS A 89 2.35 -7.50 9.57
C HIS A 89 3.16 -8.44 8.68
N TRP A 90 3.01 -8.32 7.37
CA TRP A 90 3.60 -9.30 6.43
C TRP A 90 4.87 -8.82 5.73
N THR A 91 4.94 -7.53 5.36
CA THR A 91 6.12 -7.01 4.64
C THR A 91 7.24 -6.65 5.60
N PHE A 92 6.93 -5.85 6.64
CA PHE A 92 7.95 -5.27 7.53
C PHE A 92 8.00 -5.93 8.91
N HIS A 93 7.03 -6.78 9.29
CA HIS A 93 6.93 -7.47 10.59
C HIS A 93 7.08 -6.51 11.79
N HIS A 94 6.49 -5.33 11.70
CA HIS A 94 6.71 -4.26 12.68
C HIS A 94 5.71 -4.31 13.84
N ARG A 95 6.21 -4.17 15.09
CA ARG A 95 5.44 -4.22 16.35
C ARG A 95 5.49 -2.89 17.10
N GLY A 96 5.24 -1.77 16.50
CA GLY A 96 5.20 -0.47 17.20
C GLY A 96 3.77 0.04 17.39
N PRO A 97 3.56 1.27 17.88
CA PRO A 97 2.25 1.89 18.04
C PRO A 97 1.56 2.06 16.67
N VAL A 98 0.26 1.69 16.59
CA VAL A 98 -0.47 1.63 15.32
C VAL A 98 -0.69 3.02 14.73
N VAL A 99 -1.19 3.95 15.55
CA VAL A 99 -1.64 5.27 15.07
C VAL A 99 -0.51 6.10 14.46
N PRO A 100 0.67 6.28 15.10
CA PRO A 100 1.76 7.03 14.49
C PRO A 100 2.27 6.39 13.19
N HIS A 101 2.34 5.05 13.14
CA HIS A 101 2.79 4.36 11.92
C HIS A 101 1.76 4.48 10.79
N PHE A 102 0.47 4.40 11.10
CA PHE A 102 -0.58 4.62 10.12
C PHE A 102 -0.53 6.05 9.56
N SER A 103 -0.41 7.05 10.41
CA SER A 103 -0.34 8.44 9.99
C SER A 103 0.85 8.70 9.06
N ARG A 104 2.03 8.18 9.40
CA ARG A 104 3.23 8.28 8.54
C ARG A 104 3.05 7.52 7.22
N PHE A 105 2.52 6.29 7.27
CA PHE A 105 2.23 5.51 6.07
C PHE A 105 1.24 6.23 5.15
N PHE A 106 0.19 6.81 5.72
CA PHE A 106 -0.80 7.59 4.99
C PHE A 106 -0.17 8.82 4.31
N ILE A 107 0.69 9.56 5.02
CA ILE A 107 1.43 10.70 4.44
C ILE A 107 2.33 10.24 3.29
N VAL A 108 3.08 9.14 3.45
CA VAL A 108 3.90 8.57 2.35
C VAL A 108 3.02 8.27 1.14
N SER A 109 1.85 7.67 1.35
CA SER A 109 0.91 7.32 0.27
C SER A 109 0.36 8.56 -0.43
N LEU A 110 0.03 9.63 0.31
CA LEU A 110 -0.43 10.90 -0.27
C LEU A 110 0.67 11.61 -1.06
N VAL A 111 1.88 11.65 -0.54
CA VAL A 111 3.04 12.23 -1.26
C VAL A 111 3.33 11.42 -2.52
N GLY A 112 3.29 10.09 -2.42
CA GLY A 112 3.42 9.19 -3.57
C GLY A 112 2.35 9.44 -4.64
N LEU A 113 1.10 9.66 -4.25
CA LEU A 113 0.03 10.05 -5.16
C LEU A 113 0.36 11.39 -5.86
N GLY A 114 0.82 12.39 -5.11
CA GLY A 114 1.26 13.67 -5.69
C GLY A 114 2.39 13.51 -6.70
N ILE A 115 3.40 12.69 -6.38
CA ILE A 115 4.51 12.37 -7.30
C ILE A 115 3.98 11.66 -8.56
N ASN A 116 3.05 10.72 -8.41
CA ASN A 116 2.45 10.01 -9.55
C ASN A 116 1.72 10.98 -10.49
N LEU A 117 0.85 11.82 -9.93
CA LEU A 117 0.10 12.81 -10.70
C LEU A 117 1.02 13.81 -11.41
N PHE A 118 2.05 14.29 -10.72
CA PHE A 118 3.04 15.19 -11.31
C PHE A 118 3.82 14.52 -12.44
N ALA A 119 4.34 13.31 -12.21
CA ALA A 119 5.09 12.57 -13.21
C ALA A 119 4.23 12.23 -14.44
N PHE A 120 2.99 11.79 -14.23
CA PHE A 120 2.04 11.55 -15.31
C PHE A 120 1.78 12.83 -16.13
N THR A 121 1.48 13.94 -15.45
CA THR A 121 1.22 15.23 -16.12
C THR A 121 2.42 15.71 -16.91
N ALA A 122 3.62 15.60 -16.34
CA ALA A 122 4.85 15.99 -17.02
C ALA A 122 5.10 15.16 -18.27
N LEU A 123 4.96 13.85 -18.18
CA LEU A 123 5.18 12.94 -19.30
C LEU A 123 4.10 13.09 -20.39
N HIS A 124 2.84 13.10 -19.99
CA HIS A 124 1.73 13.11 -20.93
C HIS A 124 1.49 14.49 -21.52
N ASN A 125 1.34 15.53 -20.68
CA ASN A 125 0.90 16.86 -21.14
C ASN A 125 2.06 17.73 -21.64
N TRP A 126 3.27 17.60 -21.06
CA TRP A 126 4.40 18.46 -21.44
C TRP A 126 5.34 17.82 -22.45
N LEU A 127 5.55 16.49 -22.35
CA LEU A 127 6.45 15.77 -23.25
C LEU A 127 5.72 14.99 -24.35
N GLY A 128 4.38 14.98 -24.35
CA GLY A 128 3.57 14.32 -25.37
C GLY A 128 3.68 12.79 -25.41
N VAL A 129 4.12 12.17 -24.29
CA VAL A 129 4.22 10.72 -24.21
C VAL A 129 2.81 10.12 -24.15
N GLU A 130 2.63 8.97 -24.80
CA GLU A 130 1.35 8.26 -24.82
C GLU A 130 0.87 7.98 -23.37
N SER A 131 -0.46 8.04 -23.13
CA SER A 131 -1.07 8.01 -21.81
C SER A 131 -0.72 6.77 -20.99
N HIS A 132 -0.79 5.55 -21.58
CA HIS A 132 -0.47 4.32 -20.85
C HIS A 132 1.02 4.22 -20.50
N ILE A 133 1.89 4.69 -21.42
CA ILE A 133 3.34 4.73 -21.18
C ILE A 133 3.65 5.74 -20.05
N SER A 134 3.02 6.91 -20.09
CA SER A 134 3.16 7.94 -19.05
C SER A 134 2.76 7.40 -17.68
N GLN A 135 1.64 6.70 -17.60
CA GLN A 135 1.17 6.08 -16.34
C GLN A 135 2.12 4.99 -15.84
N LEU A 136 2.62 4.13 -16.74
CA LEU A 136 3.58 3.10 -16.39
C LEU A 136 4.87 3.69 -15.83
N LEU A 137 5.42 4.70 -16.47
CA LEU A 137 6.63 5.39 -16.02
C LEU A 137 6.41 6.12 -14.69
N ALA A 138 5.26 6.77 -14.50
CA ALA A 138 4.90 7.40 -13.23
C ALA A 138 4.83 6.38 -12.07
N ILE A 139 4.27 5.19 -12.32
CA ILE A 139 4.24 4.10 -11.34
C ILE A 139 5.66 3.61 -11.01
N LEU A 140 6.53 3.46 -12.02
CA LEU A 140 7.92 3.05 -11.81
C LEU A 140 8.72 4.02 -10.93
N VAL A 141 8.37 5.30 -10.94
CA VAL A 141 8.98 6.31 -10.06
C VAL A 141 8.39 6.26 -8.65
N VAL A 142 7.07 6.16 -8.52
CA VAL A 142 6.41 6.27 -7.22
C VAL A 142 6.54 5.02 -6.35
N VAL A 143 6.61 3.84 -6.94
CA VAL A 143 6.68 2.59 -6.19
C VAL A 143 7.95 2.48 -5.33
N PRO A 144 9.16 2.73 -5.84
CA PRO A 144 10.37 2.78 -5.01
C PRO A 144 10.29 3.85 -3.92
N PHE A 145 9.75 5.03 -4.22
CA PHE A 145 9.54 6.10 -3.25
C PHE A 145 8.65 5.63 -2.09
N ASN A 146 7.48 5.06 -2.39
CA ASN A 146 6.56 4.55 -1.38
C ASN A 146 7.16 3.42 -0.54
N PHE A 147 7.93 2.53 -1.16
CA PHE A 147 8.63 1.46 -0.44
C PHE A 147 9.67 2.02 0.55
N VAL A 148 10.53 2.92 0.07
CA VAL A 148 11.59 3.55 0.87
C VAL A 148 10.99 4.36 2.02
N GLY A 149 10.00 5.20 1.74
CA GLY A 149 9.30 6.00 2.73
C GLY A 149 8.58 5.14 3.77
N SER A 150 7.93 4.05 3.34
CA SER A 150 7.28 3.12 4.25
C SER A 150 8.30 2.41 5.14
N LYS A 151 9.37 1.86 4.56
CA LYS A 151 10.39 1.09 5.29
C LYS A 151 11.16 1.93 6.30
N TRP A 152 11.60 3.13 5.94
CA TRP A 152 12.54 3.90 6.74
C TRP A 152 11.90 5.02 7.57
N TRP A 153 10.67 5.38 7.27
CA TRP A 153 9.97 6.42 8.01
C TRP A 153 8.65 5.98 8.62
N ALA A 154 7.78 5.28 7.88
CA ALA A 154 6.47 4.91 8.39
C ALA A 154 6.57 3.77 9.42
N PHE A 155 7.42 2.79 9.18
CA PHE A 155 7.61 1.60 10.02
C PHE A 155 8.97 1.58 10.75
N ARG A 156 9.45 2.75 11.16
CA ARG A 156 10.65 2.90 11.99
C ARG A 156 10.30 3.21 13.44
#